data_93ca972d856e8d367e19f9408a04e1b3
#
_entry.id   93ca972d856e8d367e19f9408a04e1b3
#
_cell.length_a   1.000
_cell.length_b   1.000
_cell.length_c   1.000
_cell.angle_alpha   90.00
_cell.angle_beta   90.00
_cell.angle_gamma   90.00
#
_symmetry.space_group_name_H-M   'P 1'
#
loop_
_entity.id
_entity.type
_entity.pdbx_description
1 polymer ?
#
loop_
_entity_poly.entity_id
_entity_poly.type
_entity_poly.pdbx_seq_one_letter_code
_entity_poly.pdbx_strand_id
1 'polypeptide(L)'
;SLDAISNGRLELGVGLGWQQEEYEASGIAFENRTKIFWETLAICQSLWEGGPISHQGEMFTFNNIWCQPTPAQGRDLPLLFGVKMTESNAQKIAKVGHGWIPIKTSREFISEGKIILDQAFKDEGRTDSPRIRGQLPTCLDSNGIPSVDLTLKELEKSMDAGLEEIEVFPINFAQSPEHLREVLESIAEIKK
;
A
#
# COMPACT_ATOMS: atom_id res chain seq x y z
N SER A 1 -12.08 -4.45 -13.20
CA SER A 1 -11.72 -5.40 -14.28
C SER A 1 -10.61 -6.36 -13.89
N LEU A 2 -9.44 -5.89 -13.38
CA LEU A 2 -8.31 -6.78 -13.03
C LEU A 2 -8.69 -7.84 -12.00
N ASP A 3 -9.45 -7.47 -10.98
CA ASP A 3 -9.89 -8.42 -9.96
C ASP A 3 -10.83 -9.49 -10.53
N ALA A 4 -11.75 -9.11 -11.39
CA ALA A 4 -12.63 -10.05 -12.08
C ALA A 4 -11.83 -11.01 -12.99
N ILE A 5 -10.85 -10.50 -13.74
CA ILE A 5 -9.99 -11.34 -14.61
C ILE A 5 -9.11 -12.28 -13.79
N SER A 6 -8.58 -11.83 -12.67
CA SER A 6 -7.75 -12.64 -11.78
C SER A 6 -8.54 -13.58 -10.88
N ASN A 7 -9.88 -13.52 -10.92
CA ASN A 7 -10.79 -14.28 -10.07
C ASN A 7 -10.52 -14.05 -8.58
N GLY A 8 -10.50 -12.76 -8.18
CA GLY A 8 -10.40 -12.37 -6.76
C GLY A 8 -8.97 -12.44 -6.19
N ARG A 9 -7.93 -12.29 -7.00
CA ARG A 9 -6.52 -12.31 -6.54
C ARG A 9 -5.89 -10.92 -6.45
N LEU A 10 -6.64 -9.86 -6.77
CA LEU A 10 -6.12 -8.49 -6.73
C LEU A 10 -6.05 -7.99 -5.28
N GLU A 11 -4.98 -7.35 -4.96
CA GLU A 11 -4.81 -6.47 -3.81
C GLU A 11 -4.44 -5.09 -4.32
N LEU A 12 -5.04 -4.06 -3.78
CA LEU A 12 -4.87 -2.71 -4.29
C LEU A 12 -4.10 -1.82 -3.31
N GLY A 13 -2.90 -1.42 -3.70
CA GLY A 13 -2.15 -0.36 -3.02
C GLY A 13 -2.69 1.01 -3.43
N VAL A 14 -3.04 1.84 -2.46
CA VAL A 14 -3.58 3.19 -2.69
C VAL A 14 -2.78 4.23 -1.92
N GLY A 15 -2.54 5.39 -2.52
CA GLY A 15 -1.76 6.45 -1.91
C GLY A 15 -2.12 7.83 -2.45
N LEU A 16 -1.70 8.87 -1.71
CA LEU A 16 -1.97 10.26 -2.06
C LEU A 16 -1.10 10.79 -3.20
N GLY A 17 0.04 10.14 -3.48
CA GLY A 17 1.07 10.78 -4.30
C GLY A 17 1.75 11.95 -3.56
N TRP A 18 2.83 12.46 -4.14
CA TRP A 18 3.64 13.52 -3.52
C TRP A 18 4.05 14.62 -4.51
N GLN A 19 3.96 14.35 -5.81
CA GLN A 19 4.47 15.24 -6.85
C GLN A 19 3.38 16.22 -7.27
N GLN A 20 3.56 17.48 -6.95
CA GLN A 20 2.58 18.53 -7.20
C GLN A 20 2.33 18.75 -8.69
N GLU A 21 3.38 18.64 -9.51
CA GLU A 21 3.31 18.83 -10.95
C GLU A 21 2.39 17.81 -11.66
N GLU A 22 2.30 16.59 -11.12
CA GLU A 22 1.37 15.57 -11.66
C GLU A 22 -0.09 15.94 -11.39
N TYR A 23 -0.37 16.50 -10.21
CA TYR A 23 -1.69 17.03 -9.87
C TYR A 23 -2.08 18.20 -10.75
N GLU A 24 -1.17 19.17 -10.94
CA GLU A 24 -1.37 20.34 -11.81
C GLU A 24 -1.61 19.91 -13.25
N ALA A 25 -0.82 18.98 -13.79
CA ALA A 25 -1.00 18.43 -15.14
C ALA A 25 -2.35 17.71 -15.31
N SER A 26 -2.91 17.17 -14.22
CA SER A 26 -4.23 16.52 -14.19
C SER A 26 -5.38 17.50 -13.93
N GLY A 27 -5.09 18.79 -13.76
CA GLY A 27 -6.09 19.82 -13.45
C GLY A 27 -6.67 19.72 -12.03
N ILE A 28 -5.95 19.06 -11.11
CA ILE A 28 -6.37 18.85 -9.73
C ILE A 28 -5.57 19.78 -8.82
N ALA A 29 -6.24 20.54 -7.98
CA ALA A 29 -5.58 21.37 -6.98
C ALA A 29 -4.92 20.49 -5.91
N PHE A 30 -3.60 20.61 -5.75
CA PHE A 30 -2.80 19.75 -4.87
C PHE A 30 -3.24 19.79 -3.40
N GLU A 31 -3.73 20.93 -2.92
CA GLU A 31 -4.29 21.10 -1.57
C GLU A 31 -5.53 20.24 -1.31
N ASN A 32 -6.29 19.90 -2.34
CA ASN A 32 -7.50 19.10 -2.24
C ASN A 32 -7.23 17.57 -2.29
N ARG A 33 -5.99 17.14 -2.55
CA ARG A 33 -5.65 15.73 -2.79
C ARG A 33 -6.14 14.77 -1.69
N THR A 34 -6.06 15.19 -0.43
CA THR A 34 -6.51 14.34 0.69
C THR A 34 -8.02 14.15 0.71
N LYS A 35 -8.79 15.21 0.44
CA LYS A 35 -10.26 15.13 0.37
C LYS A 35 -10.67 14.29 -0.83
N ILE A 36 -10.10 14.57 -1.99
CA ILE A 36 -10.34 13.82 -3.24
C ILE A 36 -10.04 12.34 -3.04
N PHE A 37 -8.91 12.01 -2.43
CA PHE A 37 -8.50 10.63 -2.20
C PHE A 37 -9.53 9.82 -1.39
N TRP A 38 -9.92 10.32 -0.21
CA TRP A 38 -10.85 9.61 0.65
C TRP A 38 -12.26 9.55 0.07
N GLU A 39 -12.72 10.63 -0.59
CA GLU A 39 -14.02 10.65 -1.25
C GLU A 39 -14.05 9.72 -2.48
N THR A 40 -13.00 9.72 -3.31
CA THR A 40 -12.86 8.77 -4.43
C THR A 40 -12.89 7.33 -3.95
N LEU A 41 -12.20 7.01 -2.87
CA LEU A 41 -12.16 5.66 -2.33
C LEU A 41 -13.54 5.20 -1.86
N ALA A 42 -14.28 6.06 -1.15
CA ALA A 42 -15.64 5.76 -0.72
C ALA A 42 -16.58 5.53 -1.93
N ILE A 43 -16.45 6.34 -2.98
CA ILE A 43 -17.19 6.17 -4.24
C ILE A 43 -16.83 4.82 -4.89
N CYS A 44 -15.54 4.49 -4.99
CA CYS A 44 -15.09 3.23 -5.56
C CYS A 44 -15.66 2.03 -4.80
N GLN A 45 -15.60 2.02 -3.47
CA GLN A 45 -16.15 0.94 -2.66
C GLN A 45 -17.65 0.77 -2.87
N SER A 46 -18.41 1.87 -2.98
CA SER A 46 -19.84 1.81 -3.29
C SER A 46 -20.10 1.26 -4.70
N LEU A 47 -19.30 1.65 -5.68
CA LEU A 47 -19.41 1.13 -7.05
C LEU A 47 -19.06 -0.38 -7.15
N TRP A 48 -18.17 -0.86 -6.28
CA TRP A 48 -17.78 -2.28 -6.25
C TRP A 48 -18.84 -3.21 -5.66
N GLU A 49 -19.80 -2.68 -4.93
CA GLU A 49 -20.97 -3.45 -4.46
C GLU A 49 -21.93 -3.80 -5.60
N GLY A 50 -21.81 -3.12 -6.73
CA GLY A 50 -22.68 -3.29 -7.91
C GLY A 50 -23.91 -2.41 -7.88
N GLY A 51 -24.60 -2.37 -9.04
CA GLY A 51 -25.75 -1.49 -9.22
C GLY A 51 -25.37 -0.04 -9.53
N PRO A 52 -26.36 0.80 -9.83
CA PRO A 52 -26.15 2.22 -10.01
C PRO A 52 -26.02 2.92 -8.67
N ILE A 53 -25.06 3.82 -8.55
CA ILE A 53 -24.92 4.69 -7.39
C ILE A 53 -25.09 6.15 -7.75
N SER A 54 -25.56 6.93 -6.79
CA SER A 54 -25.52 8.38 -6.82
C SER A 54 -24.70 8.88 -5.65
N HIS A 55 -23.96 9.95 -5.87
CA HIS A 55 -23.09 10.53 -4.86
C HIS A 55 -23.26 12.04 -4.82
N GLN A 56 -23.26 12.59 -3.61
CA GLN A 56 -23.28 14.02 -3.38
C GLN A 56 -22.27 14.33 -2.26
N GLY A 57 -21.06 14.67 -2.65
CA GLY A 57 -19.96 14.98 -1.76
C GLY A 57 -19.39 16.38 -1.95
N GLU A 58 -18.28 16.64 -1.30
CA GLU A 58 -17.60 17.95 -1.37
C GLU A 58 -16.87 18.11 -2.71
N MET A 59 -16.27 17.04 -3.21
CA MET A 59 -15.42 17.05 -4.42
C MET A 59 -16.16 16.52 -5.65
N PHE A 60 -17.11 15.60 -5.46
CA PHE A 60 -17.82 14.93 -6.55
C PHE A 60 -19.32 14.92 -6.33
N THR A 61 -20.06 15.10 -7.43
CA THR A 61 -21.53 14.96 -7.44
C THR A 61 -21.93 14.31 -8.76
N PHE A 62 -22.66 13.21 -8.68
CA PHE A 62 -23.19 12.52 -9.85
C PHE A 62 -24.41 11.66 -9.47
N ASN A 63 -25.17 11.25 -10.49
CA ASN A 63 -26.36 10.43 -10.31
C ASN A 63 -26.32 9.22 -11.24
N ASN A 64 -26.74 8.07 -10.72
CA ASN A 64 -27.05 6.87 -11.49
C ASN A 64 -25.86 6.36 -12.34
N ILE A 65 -24.66 6.28 -11.75
CA ILE A 65 -23.45 5.78 -12.41
C ILE A 65 -23.23 4.30 -12.07
N TRP A 66 -22.84 3.53 -13.10
CA TRP A 66 -22.53 2.11 -13.01
C TRP A 66 -21.03 1.85 -13.19
N CYS A 67 -20.51 0.85 -12.51
CA CYS A 67 -19.19 0.30 -12.74
C CYS A 67 -19.26 -1.21 -13.02
N GLN A 68 -18.94 -1.61 -14.25
CA GLN A 68 -18.97 -2.99 -14.68
C GLN A 68 -17.70 -3.37 -15.47
N PRO A 69 -17.16 -4.58 -15.31
CA PRO A 69 -17.51 -5.56 -14.27
C PRO A 69 -17.09 -5.08 -12.88
N THR A 70 -17.86 -5.44 -11.85
CA THR A 70 -17.46 -5.27 -10.46
C THR A 70 -16.26 -6.16 -10.12
N PRO A 71 -15.47 -5.86 -9.09
CA PRO A 71 -14.50 -6.79 -8.56
C PRO A 71 -15.15 -8.11 -8.13
N ALA A 72 -14.45 -9.23 -8.32
CA ALA A 72 -14.90 -10.52 -7.82
C ALA A 72 -15.01 -10.54 -6.28
N GLN A 73 -14.16 -9.77 -5.62
CA GLN A 73 -14.15 -9.59 -4.17
C GLN A 73 -15.15 -8.51 -3.69
N GLY A 74 -15.79 -7.80 -4.63
CA GLY A 74 -16.72 -6.74 -4.29
C GLY A 74 -16.08 -5.64 -3.44
N ARG A 75 -16.77 -5.22 -2.38
CA ARG A 75 -16.29 -4.22 -1.43
C ARG A 75 -15.11 -4.70 -0.58
N ASP A 76 -14.96 -6.02 -0.42
CA ASP A 76 -13.91 -6.63 0.40
C ASP A 76 -12.55 -6.74 -0.33
N LEU A 77 -12.43 -6.14 -1.52
CA LEU A 77 -11.15 -6.02 -2.23
C LEU A 77 -10.08 -5.45 -1.29
N PRO A 78 -8.99 -6.19 -1.02
CA PRO A 78 -7.99 -5.76 -0.06
C PRO A 78 -7.33 -4.44 -0.46
N LEU A 79 -7.34 -3.48 0.47
CA LEU A 79 -6.75 -2.16 0.32
C LEU A 79 -5.58 -1.97 1.28
N LEU A 80 -4.41 -1.64 0.71
CA LEU A 80 -3.22 -1.29 1.47
C LEU A 80 -2.87 0.18 1.22
N PHE A 81 -2.59 0.93 2.27
CA PHE A 81 -2.51 2.38 2.22
C PHE A 81 -1.08 2.91 2.29
N GLY A 82 -0.60 3.50 1.20
CA GLY A 82 0.66 4.25 1.12
C GLY A 82 0.49 5.69 1.62
N VAL A 83 0.24 5.86 2.91
CA VAL A 83 0.04 7.18 3.53
C VAL A 83 0.90 7.32 4.79
N LYS A 84 1.16 8.57 5.22
CA LYS A 84 1.80 8.82 6.50
C LYS A 84 0.92 8.26 7.62
N MET A 85 1.50 7.46 8.51
CA MET A 85 0.79 6.93 9.66
C MET A 85 0.58 8.05 10.70
N THR A 86 -0.67 8.40 10.90
CA THR A 86 -1.16 9.32 11.91
C THR A 86 -2.42 8.71 12.51
N GLU A 87 -2.82 9.10 13.70
CA GLU A 87 -4.06 8.60 14.32
C GLU A 87 -5.28 8.77 13.40
N SER A 88 -5.42 9.93 12.76
CA SER A 88 -6.53 10.19 11.83
C SER A 88 -6.50 9.27 10.59
N ASN A 89 -5.33 8.98 10.01
CA ASN A 89 -5.23 8.06 8.89
C ASN A 89 -5.44 6.61 9.35
N ALA A 90 -4.90 6.23 10.50
CA ALA A 90 -5.10 4.90 11.08
C ALA A 90 -6.57 4.59 11.33
N GLN A 91 -7.33 5.54 11.91
CA GLN A 91 -8.77 5.40 12.10
C GLN A 91 -9.54 5.21 10.78
N LYS A 92 -9.15 5.93 9.72
CA LYS A 92 -9.77 5.76 8.41
C LYS A 92 -9.40 4.42 7.78
N ILE A 93 -8.14 4.00 7.90
CA ILE A 93 -7.69 2.70 7.41
C ILE A 93 -8.41 1.57 8.15
N ALA A 94 -8.55 1.66 9.46
CA ALA A 94 -9.24 0.64 10.27
C ALA A 94 -10.69 0.41 9.81
N LYS A 95 -11.37 1.43 9.29
CA LYS A 95 -12.76 1.33 8.78
C LYS A 95 -12.88 0.62 7.43
N VAL A 96 -11.91 0.80 6.53
CA VAL A 96 -12.08 0.41 5.13
C VAL A 96 -10.89 -0.33 4.53
N GLY A 97 -9.78 -0.39 5.24
CA GLY A 97 -8.52 -0.92 4.75
C GLY A 97 -8.10 -2.24 5.39
N HIS A 98 -7.05 -2.84 4.85
CA HIS A 98 -6.49 -4.11 5.28
C HIS A 98 -5.04 -4.00 5.71
N GLY A 99 -4.39 -2.85 5.45
CA GLY A 99 -3.00 -2.69 5.83
C GLY A 99 -2.36 -1.38 5.39
N TRP A 100 -1.06 -1.31 5.58
CA TRP A 100 -0.24 -0.13 5.38
C TRP A 100 0.98 -0.45 4.52
N ILE A 101 1.33 0.49 3.64
CA ILE A 101 2.56 0.50 2.84
C ILE A 101 3.42 1.67 3.34
N PRO A 102 4.37 1.44 4.27
CA PRO A 102 5.25 2.47 4.79
C PRO A 102 6.24 2.96 3.73
N ILE A 103 6.58 4.24 3.76
CA ILE A 103 7.60 4.83 2.88
C ILE A 103 9.03 4.49 3.31
N LYS A 104 9.20 3.96 4.51
CA LYS A 104 10.47 3.48 5.09
C LYS A 104 10.20 2.17 5.80
N THR A 105 11.18 1.28 5.76
CA THR A 105 11.10 -0.06 6.32
C THR A 105 12.07 -0.28 7.48
N SER A 106 12.60 0.79 8.10
CA SER A 106 13.39 0.64 9.32
C SER A 106 12.51 0.13 10.47
N ARG A 107 13.12 -0.64 11.37
CA ARG A 107 12.45 -1.22 12.54
C ARG A 107 11.64 -0.20 13.32
N GLU A 108 12.25 0.95 13.64
CA GLU A 108 11.65 2.01 14.44
C GLU A 108 10.42 2.57 13.73
N PHE A 109 10.54 2.87 12.43
CA PHE A 109 9.45 3.45 11.64
C PHE A 109 8.25 2.51 11.55
N ILE A 110 8.49 1.21 11.35
CA ILE A 110 7.43 0.19 11.30
C ILE A 110 6.79 0.03 12.67
N SER A 111 7.59 -0.12 13.74
CA SER A 111 7.07 -0.29 15.10
C SER A 111 6.17 0.86 15.52
N GLU A 112 6.59 2.10 15.31
CA GLU A 112 5.79 3.29 15.63
C GLU A 112 4.47 3.33 14.87
N GLY A 113 4.52 3.11 13.56
CA GLY A 113 3.32 3.10 12.72
C GLY A 113 2.38 1.96 13.05
N LYS A 114 2.94 0.77 13.34
CA LYS A 114 2.15 -0.42 13.71
C LYS A 114 1.38 -0.22 15.01
N ILE A 115 2.00 0.36 16.02
CA ILE A 115 1.34 0.65 17.31
C ILE A 115 0.08 1.51 17.10
N ILE A 116 0.19 2.57 16.30
CA ILE A 116 -0.93 3.48 16.00
C ILE A 116 -2.04 2.73 15.23
N LEU A 117 -1.65 1.93 14.24
CA LEU A 117 -2.60 1.21 13.39
C LEU A 117 -3.30 0.07 14.13
N ASP A 118 -2.56 -0.72 14.92
CA ASP A 118 -3.12 -1.78 15.76
C ASP A 118 -4.14 -1.22 16.78
N GLN A 119 -3.85 -0.05 17.34
CA GLN A 119 -4.80 0.60 18.26
C GLN A 119 -6.08 1.02 17.53
N ALA A 120 -5.95 1.60 16.33
CA ALA A 120 -7.12 1.98 15.55
C ALA A 120 -7.99 0.79 15.13
N PHE A 121 -7.37 -0.37 14.79
CA PHE A 121 -8.09 -1.61 14.49
C PHE A 121 -8.86 -2.13 15.70
N LYS A 122 -8.27 -2.07 16.91
CA LYS A 122 -8.93 -2.45 18.15
C LYS A 122 -10.10 -1.51 18.48
N ASP A 123 -9.91 -0.22 18.29
CA ASP A 123 -10.95 0.81 18.55
C ASP A 123 -12.15 0.64 17.61
N GLU A 124 -11.93 0.17 16.38
CA GLU A 124 -12.97 -0.17 15.41
C GLU A 124 -13.60 -1.55 15.67
N GLY A 125 -13.14 -2.29 16.70
CA GLY A 125 -13.65 -3.61 17.08
C GLY A 125 -13.21 -4.74 16.14
N ARG A 126 -12.15 -4.56 15.38
CA ARG A 126 -11.60 -5.58 14.47
C ARG A 126 -10.83 -6.65 15.24
N THR A 127 -10.91 -7.88 14.76
CA THR A 127 -10.19 -9.04 15.32
C THR A 127 -8.99 -9.48 14.48
N ASP A 128 -8.92 -9.01 13.23
CA ASP A 128 -7.79 -9.19 12.35
C ASP A 128 -6.68 -8.17 12.63
N SER A 129 -5.47 -8.47 12.21
CA SER A 129 -4.33 -7.56 12.30
C SER A 129 -4.12 -6.83 10.97
N PRO A 130 -3.70 -5.56 10.99
CA PRO A 130 -3.34 -4.86 9.76
C PRO A 130 -2.08 -5.46 9.15
N ARG A 131 -2.10 -5.72 7.85
CA ARG A 131 -0.94 -6.18 7.09
C ARG A 131 0.02 -5.02 6.84
N ILE A 132 1.32 -5.29 6.90
CA ILE A 132 2.35 -4.30 6.59
C ILE A 132 3.20 -4.82 5.44
N ARG A 133 3.09 -4.15 4.30
CA ARG A 133 3.87 -4.43 3.09
C ARG A 133 4.85 -3.30 2.85
N GLY A 134 6.13 -3.58 2.79
CA GLY A 134 7.15 -2.56 2.55
C GLY A 134 8.13 -2.93 1.46
N GLN A 135 8.87 -1.93 0.99
CA GLN A 135 9.92 -2.13 0.03
C GLN A 135 11.17 -2.69 0.72
N LEU A 136 11.82 -3.68 0.09
CA LEU A 136 13.13 -4.15 0.54
C LEU A 136 14.13 -2.98 0.52
N PRO A 137 14.75 -2.62 1.64
CA PRO A 137 15.74 -1.54 1.66
C PRO A 137 16.97 -1.94 0.82
N THR A 138 17.67 -0.95 0.29
CA THR A 138 18.95 -1.18 -0.40
C THR A 138 20.06 -0.74 0.52
N CYS A 139 20.70 -1.69 1.22
CA CYS A 139 21.85 -1.42 2.08
C CYS A 139 23.13 -1.46 1.27
N LEU A 140 24.02 -0.49 1.51
CA LEU A 140 25.30 -0.39 0.81
C LEU A 140 26.42 -0.96 1.68
N ASP A 141 27.41 -1.58 1.04
CA ASP A 141 28.65 -1.98 1.70
C ASP A 141 29.59 -0.77 1.96
N SER A 142 30.78 -1.04 2.49
CA SER A 142 31.79 -0.03 2.78
C SER A 142 32.32 0.74 1.55
N ASN A 143 32.08 0.20 0.36
CA ASN A 143 32.48 0.79 -0.93
C ASN A 143 31.31 1.53 -1.60
N GLY A 144 30.14 1.59 -0.96
CA GLY A 144 28.93 2.19 -1.51
C GLY A 144 28.21 1.32 -2.54
N ILE A 145 28.49 0.00 -2.57
CA ILE A 145 27.88 -0.95 -3.49
C ILE A 145 26.70 -1.64 -2.79
N PRO A 146 25.53 -1.80 -3.46
CA PRO A 146 24.39 -2.52 -2.91
C PRO A 146 24.77 -3.96 -2.50
N SER A 147 24.46 -4.31 -1.26
CA SER A 147 24.77 -5.60 -0.65
C SER A 147 23.49 -6.34 -0.27
N VAL A 148 23.27 -7.50 -0.88
CA VAL A 148 22.14 -8.37 -0.55
C VAL A 148 22.22 -8.81 0.91
N ASP A 149 23.40 -9.26 1.37
CA ASP A 149 23.60 -9.76 2.74
C ASP A 149 23.28 -8.71 3.83
N LEU A 150 23.74 -7.45 3.63
CA LEU A 150 23.42 -6.36 4.57
C LEU A 150 21.95 -6.01 4.53
N THR A 151 21.36 -6.04 3.34
CA THR A 151 19.93 -5.80 3.15
C THR A 151 19.09 -6.84 3.87
N LEU A 152 19.44 -8.12 3.78
CA LEU A 152 18.73 -9.21 4.45
C LEU A 152 18.80 -9.10 5.99
N LYS A 153 19.97 -8.74 6.53
CA LYS A 153 20.12 -8.48 7.97
C LYS A 153 19.26 -7.32 8.46
N GLU A 154 19.08 -6.28 7.66
CA GLU A 154 18.20 -5.17 8.01
C GLU A 154 16.73 -5.56 7.88
N LEU A 155 16.40 -6.38 6.88
CA LEU A 155 15.05 -6.93 6.70
C LEU A 155 14.59 -7.74 7.92
N GLU A 156 15.44 -8.60 8.48
CA GLU A 156 15.11 -9.39 9.69
C GLU A 156 14.62 -8.49 10.83
N LYS A 157 15.29 -7.35 11.07
CA LYS A 157 14.87 -6.39 12.09
C LYS A 157 13.52 -5.77 11.81
N SER A 158 13.23 -5.52 10.53
CA SER A 158 11.96 -4.95 10.08
C SER A 158 10.82 -5.96 10.19
N MET A 159 11.09 -7.24 9.91
CA MET A 159 10.14 -8.34 10.10
C MET A 159 9.80 -8.51 11.58
N ASP A 160 10.78 -8.44 12.48
CA ASP A 160 10.56 -8.46 13.93
C ASP A 160 9.67 -7.30 14.40
N ALA A 161 9.66 -6.19 13.69
CA ALA A 161 8.80 -5.03 13.96
C ALA A 161 7.39 -5.15 13.37
N GLY A 162 7.13 -6.20 12.57
CA GLY A 162 5.83 -6.49 11.99
C GLY A 162 5.70 -6.25 10.49
N LEU A 163 6.81 -6.11 9.76
CA LEU A 163 6.80 -6.18 8.30
C LEU A 163 6.51 -7.62 7.86
N GLU A 164 5.41 -7.83 7.14
CA GLU A 164 4.95 -9.17 6.77
C GLU A 164 5.22 -9.51 5.31
N GLU A 165 5.18 -8.49 4.45
CA GLU A 165 5.34 -8.64 3.01
C GLU A 165 6.36 -7.64 2.49
N ILE A 166 7.17 -8.07 1.52
CA ILE A 166 8.19 -7.22 0.91
C ILE A 166 8.03 -7.12 -0.60
N GLU A 167 8.19 -5.91 -1.09
CA GLU A 167 8.37 -5.62 -2.51
C GLU A 167 9.86 -5.53 -2.80
N VAL A 168 10.32 -6.30 -3.78
CA VAL A 168 11.72 -6.34 -4.19
C VAL A 168 11.88 -5.63 -5.52
N PHE A 169 12.82 -4.68 -5.58
CA PHE A 169 13.29 -4.07 -6.81
C PHE A 169 14.70 -4.60 -7.15
N PRO A 170 14.80 -5.74 -7.82
CA PRO A 170 16.09 -6.41 -8.04
C PRO A 170 17.09 -5.55 -8.80
N ILE A 171 16.60 -4.61 -9.61
CA ILE A 171 17.43 -3.66 -10.35
C ILE A 171 18.29 -2.77 -9.44
N ASN A 172 17.89 -2.59 -8.19
CA ASN A 172 18.68 -1.82 -7.21
C ASN A 172 19.97 -2.55 -6.83
N PHE A 173 20.04 -3.83 -7.03
CA PHE A 173 21.19 -4.68 -6.68
C PHE A 173 21.95 -5.18 -7.91
N ALA A 174 21.29 -5.30 -9.04
CA ALA A 174 21.85 -5.89 -10.24
C ALA A 174 22.65 -4.87 -11.07
N GLN A 175 23.86 -5.24 -11.46
CA GLN A 175 24.73 -4.43 -12.33
C GLN A 175 24.64 -4.88 -13.81
N SER A 176 24.09 -6.05 -14.06
CA SER A 176 23.86 -6.59 -15.40
C SER A 176 22.66 -7.55 -15.40
N PRO A 177 22.12 -7.92 -16.58
CA PRO A 177 21.07 -8.93 -16.68
C PRO A 177 21.45 -10.30 -16.11
N GLU A 178 22.72 -10.69 -16.23
CA GLU A 178 23.26 -11.95 -15.68
C GLU A 178 23.29 -11.87 -14.15
N HIS A 179 23.81 -10.78 -13.59
CA HIS A 179 23.84 -10.53 -12.14
C HIS A 179 22.43 -10.43 -11.56
N LEU A 180 21.43 -9.98 -12.33
CA LEU A 180 20.03 -9.96 -11.90
C LEU A 180 19.53 -11.35 -11.51
N ARG A 181 19.92 -12.39 -12.26
CA ARG A 181 19.52 -13.77 -11.94
C ARG A 181 20.10 -14.21 -10.59
N GLU A 182 21.39 -13.97 -10.36
CA GLU A 182 22.07 -14.31 -9.11
C GLU A 182 21.44 -13.60 -7.91
N VAL A 183 21.09 -12.31 -8.06
CA VAL A 183 20.40 -11.54 -7.03
C VAL A 183 19.02 -12.13 -6.71
N LEU A 184 18.24 -12.50 -7.74
CA LEU A 184 16.92 -13.10 -7.55
C LEU A 184 17.01 -14.47 -6.87
N GLU A 185 18.00 -15.30 -7.24
CA GLU A 185 18.25 -16.59 -6.61
C GLU A 185 18.61 -16.40 -5.12
N SER A 186 19.52 -15.47 -4.80
CA SER A 186 19.89 -15.15 -3.41
C SER A 186 18.70 -14.66 -2.56
N ILE A 187 17.82 -13.83 -3.14
CA ILE A 187 16.62 -13.36 -2.45
C ILE A 187 15.60 -14.50 -2.27
N ALA A 188 15.46 -15.39 -3.24
CA ALA A 188 14.53 -16.52 -3.19
C ALA A 188 14.94 -17.58 -2.14
N GLU A 189 16.21 -17.61 -1.74
CA GLU A 189 16.72 -18.50 -0.68
C GLU A 189 16.35 -18.04 0.74
N ILE A 190 15.78 -16.82 0.89
CA ILE A 190 15.27 -16.35 2.17
C ILE A 190 14.15 -17.30 2.59
N LYS A 191 14.48 -18.23 3.45
CA LYS A 191 13.49 -19.14 4.03
C LYS A 191 12.57 -18.34 4.94
N LYS A 192 11.26 -18.52 4.70
CA LYS A 192 10.18 -18.06 5.57
C LYS A 192 10.38 -18.49 7.00
#